data_118e2ea70dde761d2cca0d9fd8b383b4
#
_entry.id   118e2ea70dde761d2cca0d9fd8b383b4
#
_cell.length_a   1.000
_cell.length_b   1.000
_cell.length_c   1.000
_cell.angle_alpha   90.00
_cell.angle_beta   90.00
_cell.angle_gamma   90.00
#
_symmetry.space_group_name_H-M   'P 1'
#
loop_
_entity.id
_entity.type
_entity.pdbx_description
1 polymer ?
#
loop_
_entity_poly.entity_id
_entity_poly.type
_entity_poly.pdbx_seq_one_letter_code
_entity_poly.pdbx_strand_id
1 'polypeptide(L)'
;MAEILEAGLLQAIPHGFSTAVGLDVGEILPGAPLVRLKQVHSNTVYHVAEPWRERPEGDGLCTDRPGLALGIVTADCAPVLFADPGAGVVGAAHAGWRGALSGVLENTVEAMISLGARRDLIRAAIG
;
A
#
# COMPACT_ATOMS: atom_id res chain seq x y z
N MET A 1 -22.04 4.91 4.35
CA MET A 1 -21.06 3.94 3.81
C MET A 1 -20.05 4.67 2.94
N ALA A 2 -18.79 4.37 3.07
CA ALA A 2 -17.75 4.99 2.23
C ALA A 2 -17.89 4.51 0.78
N GLU A 3 -17.66 5.41 -0.16
CA GLU A 3 -17.52 5.04 -1.55
C GLU A 3 -16.12 4.50 -1.81
N ILE A 4 -16.02 3.36 -2.49
CA ILE A 4 -14.77 2.71 -2.83
C ILE A 4 -14.52 2.85 -4.32
N LEU A 5 -13.38 3.45 -4.67
CA LEU A 5 -12.94 3.63 -6.05
C LEU A 5 -11.82 2.64 -6.36
N GLU A 6 -11.83 2.11 -7.57
CA GLU A 6 -10.81 1.17 -8.03
C GLU A 6 -10.03 1.75 -9.21
N ALA A 7 -8.74 1.39 -9.28
CA ALA A 7 -7.87 1.76 -10.38
C ALA A 7 -7.80 0.64 -11.41
N GLY A 8 -8.03 0.95 -12.68
CA GLY A 8 -8.04 -0.04 -13.76
C GLY A 8 -6.72 -0.81 -13.90
N LEU A 9 -5.58 -0.15 -13.64
CA LEU A 9 -4.27 -0.79 -13.72
C LEU A 9 -4.06 -1.87 -12.64
N LEU A 10 -4.84 -1.83 -11.55
CA LEU A 10 -4.74 -2.77 -10.44
C LEU A 10 -5.92 -3.73 -10.39
N GLN A 11 -6.68 -3.87 -11.46
CA GLN A 11 -7.93 -4.61 -11.48
C GLN A 11 -7.79 -6.08 -11.09
N ALA A 12 -6.62 -6.70 -11.31
CA ALA A 12 -6.34 -8.08 -10.94
C ALA A 12 -6.08 -8.27 -9.42
N ILE A 13 -5.97 -7.19 -8.66
CA ILE A 13 -5.64 -7.19 -7.24
C ILE A 13 -6.80 -6.59 -6.46
N PRO A 14 -7.30 -7.24 -5.38
CA PRO A 14 -8.28 -6.61 -4.51
C PRO A 14 -7.72 -5.31 -3.91
N HIS A 15 -8.36 -4.19 -4.20
CA HIS A 15 -7.93 -2.87 -3.73
C HIS A 15 -9.09 -1.89 -3.76
N GLY A 16 -8.88 -0.72 -3.16
CA GLY A 16 -9.83 0.38 -3.27
C GLY A 16 -9.31 1.64 -2.60
N PHE A 17 -9.82 2.77 -3.05
CA PHE A 17 -9.63 4.07 -2.44
C PHE A 17 -10.96 4.52 -1.84
N SER A 18 -10.95 4.86 -0.55
CA SER A 18 -12.15 5.34 0.13
C SER A 18 -12.29 6.85 -0.06
N THR A 19 -13.51 7.30 -0.39
CA THR A 19 -13.80 8.72 -0.61
C THR A 19 -14.47 9.38 0.59
N ALA A 20 -14.84 8.62 1.61
CA ALA A 20 -15.59 9.13 2.75
C ALA A 20 -15.05 8.58 4.06
N VAL A 21 -15.88 8.53 5.08
CA VAL A 21 -15.47 8.16 6.42
C VAL A 21 -15.20 6.66 6.52
N GLY A 22 -13.94 6.32 6.68
CA GLY A 22 -13.52 4.96 6.95
C GLY A 22 -13.58 4.02 5.75
N LEU A 23 -12.81 2.97 5.84
CA LEU A 23 -12.76 1.90 4.86
C LEU A 23 -13.02 0.59 5.58
N ASP A 24 -13.98 -0.20 5.09
CA ASP A 24 -14.15 -1.56 5.57
C ASP A 24 -13.31 -2.49 4.70
N VAL A 25 -12.23 -3.01 5.27
CA VAL A 25 -11.33 -3.93 4.57
C VAL A 25 -12.03 -5.20 4.12
N GLY A 26 -13.10 -5.60 4.80
CA GLY A 26 -13.91 -6.75 4.41
C GLY A 26 -14.60 -6.59 3.07
N GLU A 27 -14.80 -5.37 2.59
CA GLU A 27 -15.32 -5.11 1.25
C GLU A 27 -14.28 -5.33 0.15
N ILE A 28 -13.00 -5.32 0.50
CA ILE A 28 -11.88 -5.48 -0.43
C ILE A 28 -11.33 -6.90 -0.37
N LEU A 29 -11.02 -7.37 0.84
CA LEU A 29 -10.45 -8.70 1.05
C LEU A 29 -11.08 -9.30 2.32
N PRO A 30 -12.22 -10.00 2.20
CA PRO A 30 -12.92 -10.55 3.36
C PRO A 30 -12.03 -11.44 4.23
N GLY A 31 -12.07 -11.21 5.53
CA GLY A 31 -11.30 -11.98 6.50
C GLY A 31 -9.84 -11.63 6.63
N ALA A 32 -9.31 -10.71 5.82
CA ALA A 32 -7.92 -10.33 5.89
C ALA A 32 -7.65 -9.37 7.04
N PRO A 33 -6.57 -9.57 7.82
CA PRO A 33 -6.15 -8.56 8.75
C PRO A 33 -5.61 -7.33 8.00
N LEU A 34 -5.94 -6.14 8.51
CA LEU A 34 -5.47 -4.87 7.97
C LEU A 34 -4.17 -4.47 8.65
N VAL A 35 -3.12 -4.29 7.87
CA VAL A 35 -1.80 -3.87 8.36
C VAL A 35 -1.59 -2.41 8.00
N ARG A 36 -1.30 -1.59 8.98
CA ARG A 36 -1.11 -0.14 8.84
C ARG A 36 0.13 0.33 9.55
N LEU A 37 0.58 1.53 9.20
CA LEU A 37 1.75 2.19 9.79
C LEU A 37 1.32 3.41 10.62
N LYS A 38 2.19 3.82 11.52
CA LYS A 38 2.15 5.15 12.10
C LYS A 38 2.88 6.07 11.12
N GLN A 39 2.11 6.77 10.30
CA GLN A 39 2.63 7.60 9.23
C GLN A 39 3.21 8.89 9.78
N VAL A 40 4.46 9.20 9.43
CA VAL A 40 5.22 10.31 9.98
C VAL A 40 5.90 11.15 8.89
N HIS A 41 5.49 11.01 7.64
CA HIS A 41 6.05 11.69 6.47
C HIS A 41 7.51 11.33 6.21
N SER A 42 7.84 10.05 6.41
CA SER A 42 9.18 9.49 6.21
C SER A 42 9.32 8.81 4.86
N ASN A 43 10.50 8.27 4.59
CA ASN A 43 10.77 7.39 3.46
C ASN A 43 10.94 5.92 3.89
N THR A 44 10.60 5.61 5.12
CA THR A 44 10.75 4.27 5.67
C THR A 44 9.69 3.32 5.12
N VAL A 45 10.13 2.16 4.62
CA VAL A 45 9.28 1.14 4.02
C VAL A 45 9.52 -0.19 4.70
N TYR A 46 8.46 -0.93 5.01
CA TYR A 46 8.51 -2.22 5.67
C TYR A 46 8.05 -3.36 4.77
N HIS A 47 8.73 -4.49 4.88
CA HIS A 47 8.20 -5.78 4.41
C HIS A 47 7.27 -6.33 5.48
N VAL A 48 6.06 -6.73 5.07
CA VAL A 48 5.08 -7.29 6.00
C VAL A 48 4.97 -8.78 5.72
N ALA A 49 5.40 -9.60 6.68
CA ALA A 49 5.23 -11.05 6.61
C ALA A 49 4.00 -11.53 7.38
N GLU A 50 3.64 -10.79 8.43
CA GLU A 50 2.50 -11.09 9.29
C GLU A 50 2.01 -9.80 9.93
N PRO A 51 0.76 -9.75 10.44
CA PRO A 51 0.27 -8.56 11.15
C PRO A 51 1.12 -8.28 12.39
N TRP A 52 1.34 -7.02 12.67
CA TRP A 52 2.06 -6.59 13.88
C TRP A 52 1.11 -6.03 14.93
N ARG A 53 1.53 -6.10 16.20
CA ARG A 53 0.73 -5.62 17.33
C ARG A 53 0.72 -4.10 17.41
N GLU A 54 1.89 -3.49 17.23
CA GLU A 54 2.07 -2.05 17.28
C GLU A 54 2.47 -1.56 15.90
N ARG A 55 1.87 -0.45 15.47
CA ARG A 55 2.19 0.16 14.19
C ARG A 55 3.57 0.79 14.25
N PRO A 56 4.54 0.31 13.46
CA PRO A 56 5.83 1.00 13.39
C PRO A 56 5.70 2.32 12.64
N GLU A 57 6.64 3.22 12.90
CA GLU A 57 6.69 4.49 12.19
C GLU A 57 7.25 4.28 10.79
N GLY A 58 6.50 4.71 9.79
CA GLY A 58 6.91 4.62 8.39
C GLY A 58 5.77 5.02 7.46
N ASP A 59 6.07 5.16 6.19
CA ASP A 59 5.10 5.66 5.20
C ASP A 59 4.97 4.78 3.97
N GLY A 60 5.63 3.63 3.96
CA GLY A 60 5.48 2.63 2.91
C GLY A 60 5.52 1.21 3.47
N LEU A 61 4.81 0.31 2.82
CA LEU A 61 4.83 -1.10 3.17
C LEU A 61 4.55 -1.96 1.93
N CYS A 62 5.07 -3.18 1.95
CA CYS A 62 4.85 -4.13 0.87
C CYS A 62 4.80 -5.55 1.43
N THR A 63 4.20 -6.47 0.68
CA THR A 63 4.12 -7.86 1.05
C THR A 63 4.03 -8.76 -0.18
N ASP A 64 4.54 -9.99 -0.03
CA ASP A 64 4.32 -11.08 -0.97
C ASP A 64 3.38 -12.15 -0.37
N ARG A 65 2.80 -11.87 0.82
CA ARG A 65 1.94 -12.83 1.52
C ARG A 65 0.48 -12.64 1.14
N PRO A 66 -0.19 -13.67 0.60
CA PRO A 66 -1.63 -13.61 0.38
C PRO A 66 -2.38 -13.54 1.71
N GLY A 67 -3.57 -12.93 1.67
CA GLY A 67 -4.43 -12.83 2.86
C GLY A 67 -4.13 -11.68 3.79
N LEU A 68 -3.18 -10.80 3.46
CA LEU A 68 -2.92 -9.57 4.20
C LEU A 68 -3.44 -8.36 3.42
N ALA A 69 -4.09 -7.42 4.09
CA ALA A 69 -4.49 -6.16 3.52
C ALA A 69 -3.57 -5.05 4.03
N LEU A 70 -2.98 -4.30 3.12
CA LEU A 70 -2.14 -3.15 3.45
C LEU A 70 -2.98 -1.88 3.38
N GLY A 71 -2.85 -0.99 4.36
CA GLY A 71 -3.63 0.23 4.41
C GLY A 71 -2.81 1.49 4.63
N ILE A 72 -3.17 2.54 3.90
CA ILE A 72 -2.63 3.88 4.03
C ILE A 72 -3.79 4.84 4.28
N VAL A 73 -3.61 5.75 5.21
CA VAL A 73 -4.58 6.80 5.52
C VAL A 73 -4.02 8.14 5.09
N THR A 74 -4.84 8.94 4.43
CA THR A 74 -4.40 10.25 3.97
C THR A 74 -5.55 11.26 4.05
N ALA A 75 -5.21 12.52 4.33
CA ALA A 75 -6.13 13.65 4.26
C ALA A 75 -5.77 14.55 3.08
N ASP A 76 -4.52 15.03 3.05
CA ASP A 76 -4.05 15.98 2.03
C ASP A 76 -2.89 15.43 1.18
N CYS A 77 -2.40 14.25 1.52
CA CYS A 77 -1.28 13.63 0.82
C CYS A 77 -1.78 12.56 -0.15
N ALA A 78 -0.93 12.15 -1.09
CA ALA A 78 -1.30 11.15 -2.08
C ALA A 78 -1.10 9.73 -1.54
N PRO A 79 -2.15 8.90 -1.52
CA PRO A 79 -1.97 7.46 -1.35
C PRO A 79 -1.60 6.85 -2.68
N VAL A 80 -0.56 6.02 -2.69
CA VAL A 80 -0.12 5.33 -3.89
C VAL A 80 -0.16 3.83 -3.62
N LEU A 81 -0.83 3.09 -4.49
CA LEU A 81 -0.90 1.63 -4.43
C LEU A 81 -0.07 1.06 -5.57
N PHE A 82 0.66 -0.01 -5.27
CA PHE A 82 1.55 -0.69 -6.22
C PHE A 82 1.22 -2.18 -6.28
N ALA A 83 1.38 -2.77 -7.45
CA ALA A 83 1.27 -4.22 -7.60
C ALA A 83 2.11 -4.74 -8.75
N ASP A 84 2.70 -5.91 -8.55
CA ASP A 84 3.17 -6.80 -9.60
C ASP A 84 2.37 -8.10 -9.47
N PRO A 85 1.26 -8.24 -10.21
CA PRO A 85 0.39 -9.41 -10.06
C PRO A 85 1.07 -10.73 -10.41
N GLY A 86 1.98 -10.72 -11.38
CA GLY A 86 2.71 -11.92 -11.79
C GLY A 86 3.64 -12.45 -10.70
N ALA A 87 4.24 -11.55 -9.91
CA ALA A 87 5.10 -11.92 -8.80
C ALA A 87 4.31 -12.12 -7.50
N GLY A 88 3.05 -11.69 -7.44
CA GLY A 88 2.27 -11.76 -6.21
C GLY A 88 2.72 -10.78 -5.15
N VAL A 89 3.25 -9.61 -5.55
CA VAL A 89 3.78 -8.58 -4.63
C VAL A 89 2.93 -7.33 -4.73
N VAL A 90 2.52 -6.81 -3.59
CA VAL A 90 1.77 -5.55 -3.49
C VAL A 90 2.46 -4.59 -2.55
N GLY A 91 2.19 -3.31 -2.73
CA GLY A 91 2.73 -2.26 -1.88
C GLY A 91 1.79 -1.07 -1.77
N ALA A 92 2.01 -0.27 -0.74
CA ALA A 92 1.28 0.96 -0.52
C ALA A 92 2.21 2.00 0.10
N ALA A 93 2.04 3.26 -0.28
CA ALA A 93 2.85 4.34 0.24
C ALA A 93 2.01 5.59 0.45
N HIS A 94 2.34 6.31 1.51
CA HIS A 94 1.82 7.64 1.81
C HIS A 94 2.85 8.65 1.32
N ALA A 95 2.54 9.35 0.23
CA ALA A 95 3.46 10.30 -0.38
C ALA A 95 2.99 11.74 -0.16
N GLY A 96 3.38 12.32 0.96
CA GLY A 96 3.38 13.77 1.16
C GLY A 96 4.59 14.36 0.43
N TRP A 97 4.67 15.69 0.36
CA TRP A 97 5.78 16.34 -0.35
C TRP A 97 7.15 15.97 0.26
N ARG A 98 7.23 15.81 1.59
CA ARG A 98 8.47 15.38 2.26
C ARG A 98 8.84 13.95 1.93
N GLY A 99 7.87 13.03 1.99
CA GLY A 99 8.08 11.63 1.65
C GLY A 99 8.45 11.45 0.19
N ALA A 100 7.77 12.16 -0.71
CA ALA A 100 8.09 12.12 -2.14
C ALA A 100 9.50 12.62 -2.41
N LEU A 101 9.91 13.74 -1.80
CA LEU A 101 11.26 14.28 -1.94
C LEU A 101 12.34 13.38 -1.32
N SER A 102 12.03 12.69 -0.23
CA SER A 102 12.99 11.80 0.44
C SER A 102 13.00 10.38 -0.15
N GLY A 103 12.09 10.08 -1.08
CA GLY A 103 12.17 8.85 -1.85
C GLY A 103 11.30 7.68 -1.35
N VAL A 104 10.17 7.94 -0.70
CA VAL A 104 9.29 6.86 -0.20
C VAL A 104 8.76 5.98 -1.34
N LEU A 105 8.47 6.57 -2.50
CA LEU A 105 7.96 5.82 -3.66
C LEU A 105 9.03 4.90 -4.22
N GLU A 106 10.24 5.41 -4.40
CA GLU A 106 11.38 4.63 -4.87
C GLU A 106 11.73 3.52 -3.89
N ASN A 107 11.72 3.82 -2.59
CA ASN A 107 12.00 2.83 -1.56
C ASN A 107 10.93 1.72 -1.53
N THR A 108 9.66 2.07 -1.78
CA THR A 108 8.60 1.07 -1.87
C THR A 108 8.82 0.14 -3.06
N VAL A 109 9.16 0.70 -4.22
CA VAL A 109 9.46 -0.09 -5.42
C VAL A 109 10.67 -1.00 -5.18
N GLU A 110 11.75 -0.48 -4.58
CA GLU A 110 12.93 -1.29 -4.28
C GLU A 110 12.62 -2.41 -3.28
N ALA A 111 11.80 -2.13 -2.28
CA ALA A 111 11.37 -3.16 -1.33
C ALA A 111 10.55 -4.26 -2.01
N MET A 112 9.66 -3.89 -2.94
CA MET A 112 8.90 -4.85 -3.73
C MET A 112 9.81 -5.72 -4.61
N ILE A 113 10.81 -5.11 -5.22
CA ILE A 113 11.79 -5.84 -6.05
C ILE A 113 12.54 -6.86 -5.21
N SER A 114 12.90 -6.53 -3.98
CA SER A 114 13.56 -7.47 -3.06
C SER A 114 12.67 -8.66 -2.69
N LEU A 115 11.34 -8.55 -2.85
CA LEU A 115 10.39 -9.64 -2.66
C LEU A 115 10.10 -10.42 -3.94
N GLY A 116 10.73 -10.06 -5.05
CA GLY A 116 10.58 -10.76 -6.33
C GLY A 116 9.79 -10.02 -7.39
N ALA A 117 9.31 -8.82 -7.12
CA ALA A 117 8.65 -8.00 -8.13
C ALA A 117 9.66 -7.54 -9.21
N ARG A 118 9.15 -7.35 -10.41
CA ARG A 118 9.97 -6.83 -11.52
C ARG A 118 9.62 -5.38 -11.77
N ARG A 119 10.65 -4.53 -11.84
CA ARG A 119 10.46 -3.08 -12.02
C ARG A 119 9.59 -2.75 -13.23
N ASP A 120 9.80 -3.44 -14.33
CA ASP A 120 9.06 -3.23 -15.58
C ASP A 120 7.61 -3.76 -15.54
N LEU A 121 7.25 -4.53 -14.52
CA LEU A 121 5.91 -5.10 -14.35
C LEU A 121 5.14 -4.51 -13.17
N ILE A 122 5.78 -3.67 -12.38
CA ILE A 122 5.10 -2.97 -11.28
C ILE A 122 4.16 -1.91 -11.85
N ARG A 123 2.92 -1.95 -11.40
CA ARG A 123 1.88 -0.98 -11.74
C ARG A 123 1.58 -0.14 -10.50
N ALA A 124 1.33 1.15 -10.70
CA ALA A 124 1.02 2.07 -9.61
C ALA A 124 -0.24 2.86 -9.91
N ALA A 125 -0.99 3.16 -8.87
CA ALA A 125 -2.15 4.02 -8.95
C ALA A 125 -2.13 5.02 -7.80
N ILE A 126 -2.44 6.27 -8.11
CA ILE A 126 -2.51 7.36 -7.14
C ILE A 126 -3.98 7.66 -6.88
N GLY A 127 -4.34 7.68 -5.63
CA GLY A 127 -5.69 8.00 -5.20
C GLY A 127 -5.97 9.49 -5.08
#